data_576c506aabcabfc869468f6177833621
#
_entry.id   576c506aabcabfc869468f6177833621
#
_cell.length_a   1.000
_cell.length_b   1.000
_cell.length_c   1.000
_cell.angle_alpha   90.00
_cell.angle_beta   90.00
_cell.angle_gamma   90.00
#
_symmetry.space_group_name_H-M   'P 1'
#
loop_
_entity.id
_entity.type
_entity.pdbx_description
1 polymer ?
#
loop_
_entity_poly.entity_id
_entity_poly.type
_entity_poly.pdbx_seq_one_letter_code
_entity_poly.pdbx_strand_id
1 'polypeptide(L)'
;SLALQAIHDHEQGRTVALGDSVWEKELKRDLEQEFEPPVPERIDLSASAIETYENCPLKFRLGRIDGIPQTAKKPELVFGNIIHVVLQRFHEPEKELTKDRILRLLDEEWKKGEFDYVVREEKFKEQGIDILTRYYDMISNDPPNVLKTEEKFAFDIGPITIRGAIDRIDSTPDGVTIMDYKTSKTPSSAKSNLQLAVYSMYLEQLDDSKLGGLPLSASLYFLREEERPVRSHSFTTDQIGETKEKIIEVAAGIKRKEFHAKTGKHCDWCDYKNLACPAWEQK
;
A
#
# COMPACT_ATOMS: atom_id res chain seq x y z
N SER A 1 -33.48 8.93 -25.76
CA SER A 1 -33.12 10.13 -26.53
C SER A 1 -32.08 9.80 -27.59
N LEU A 2 -31.96 10.62 -28.62
CA LEU A 2 -30.98 10.43 -29.72
C LEU A 2 -29.55 10.35 -29.20
N ALA A 3 -29.20 11.15 -28.20
CA ALA A 3 -27.89 11.12 -27.56
C ALA A 3 -27.56 9.77 -26.89
N LEU A 4 -28.53 9.19 -26.14
CA LEU A 4 -28.33 7.89 -25.51
C LEU A 4 -28.20 6.77 -26.56
N GLN A 5 -28.92 6.86 -27.67
CA GLN A 5 -28.75 5.91 -28.75
C GLN A 5 -27.38 6.02 -29.41
N ALA A 6 -26.90 7.24 -29.65
CA ALA A 6 -25.55 7.48 -30.20
C ALA A 6 -24.44 6.95 -29.31
N ILE A 7 -24.54 7.15 -28.00
CA ILE A 7 -23.58 6.61 -27.01
C ILE A 7 -23.61 5.08 -27.06
N HIS A 8 -24.79 4.48 -27.01
CA HIS A 8 -24.95 3.03 -27.07
C HIS A 8 -24.39 2.41 -28.37
N ASP A 9 -24.63 3.05 -29.52
CA ASP A 9 -24.12 2.58 -30.80
C ASP A 9 -22.60 2.67 -30.85
N HIS A 10 -22.00 3.74 -30.32
CA HIS A 10 -20.56 3.87 -30.18
C HIS A 10 -19.95 2.77 -29.31
N GLU A 11 -20.51 2.51 -28.12
CA GLU A 11 -20.08 1.44 -27.20
C GLU A 11 -20.12 0.05 -27.85
N GLN A 12 -21.06 -0.17 -28.77
CA GLN A 12 -21.20 -1.41 -29.53
C GLN A 12 -20.34 -1.46 -30.80
N GLY A 13 -19.49 -0.46 -31.03
CA GLY A 13 -18.66 -0.34 -32.25
C GLY A 13 -19.46 -0.13 -33.52
N ARG A 14 -20.74 0.35 -33.40
CA ARG A 14 -21.63 0.66 -34.54
C ARG A 14 -21.41 2.08 -35.00
N THR A 15 -21.76 2.34 -36.25
CA THR A 15 -21.70 3.69 -36.82
C THR A 15 -22.70 4.59 -36.10
N VAL A 16 -22.21 5.68 -35.51
CA VAL A 16 -23.06 6.67 -34.82
C VAL A 16 -23.69 7.60 -35.83
N ALA A 17 -25.03 7.59 -35.90
CA ALA A 17 -25.82 8.47 -36.79
C ALA A 17 -26.20 9.74 -36.00
N LEU A 18 -25.37 10.79 -36.10
CA LEU A 18 -25.61 12.13 -35.56
C LEU A 18 -25.69 13.14 -36.72
N GLY A 19 -26.52 14.16 -36.52
CA GLY A 19 -26.69 15.26 -37.47
C GLY A 19 -25.62 16.35 -37.30
N ASP A 20 -25.94 17.56 -37.78
CA ASP A 20 -25.00 18.70 -37.84
C ASP A 20 -25.32 19.83 -36.85
N SER A 21 -26.27 19.63 -35.93
CA SER A 21 -26.51 20.60 -34.85
C SER A 21 -25.31 20.76 -33.92
N VAL A 22 -25.22 21.85 -33.19
CA VAL A 22 -24.09 22.16 -32.32
C VAL A 22 -23.81 21.04 -31.31
N TRP A 23 -24.85 20.57 -30.62
CA TRP A 23 -24.75 19.53 -29.64
C TRP A 23 -24.38 18.14 -30.23
N GLU A 24 -24.87 17.84 -31.45
CA GLU A 24 -24.55 16.59 -32.14
C GLU A 24 -23.09 16.56 -32.59
N LYS A 25 -22.55 17.69 -33.07
CA LYS A 25 -21.12 17.83 -33.39
C LYS A 25 -20.22 17.72 -32.14
N GLU A 26 -20.67 18.33 -31.05
CA GLU A 26 -19.95 18.19 -29.76
C GLU A 26 -19.95 16.74 -29.27
N LEU A 27 -21.15 16.09 -29.25
CA LEU A 27 -21.23 14.69 -28.83
C LEU A 27 -20.41 13.76 -29.72
N LYS A 28 -20.43 13.98 -31.04
CA LYS A 28 -19.61 13.18 -31.98
C LYS A 28 -18.13 13.34 -31.69
N ARG A 29 -17.67 14.57 -31.51
CA ARG A 29 -16.27 14.87 -31.14
C ARG A 29 -15.90 14.18 -29.83
N ASP A 30 -16.78 14.24 -28.82
CA ASP A 30 -16.50 13.68 -27.49
C ASP A 30 -16.51 12.14 -27.51
N LEU A 31 -17.35 11.50 -28.36
CA LEU A 31 -17.34 10.05 -28.59
C LEU A 31 -16.09 9.58 -29.37
N GLU A 32 -15.62 10.39 -30.34
CA GLU A 32 -14.45 10.07 -31.13
C GLU A 32 -13.14 10.39 -30.38
N GLN A 33 -13.21 11.18 -29.31
CA GLN A 33 -12.05 11.55 -28.51
C GLN A 33 -11.70 10.40 -27.56
N GLU A 34 -10.57 9.73 -27.79
CA GLU A 34 -10.02 8.80 -26.80
C GLU A 34 -9.77 9.55 -25.49
N PHE A 35 -10.42 9.10 -24.42
CA PHE A 35 -10.17 9.65 -23.10
C PHE A 35 -8.76 9.27 -22.65
N GLU A 36 -7.85 10.24 -22.73
CA GLU A 36 -6.53 10.10 -22.17
C GLU A 36 -6.51 10.61 -20.72
N PRO A 37 -6.25 9.75 -19.74
CA PRO A 37 -6.18 10.19 -18.35
C PRO A 37 -5.04 11.20 -18.18
N PRO A 38 -5.26 12.30 -17.44
CA PRO A 38 -4.21 13.27 -17.14
C PRO A 38 -3.15 12.60 -16.24
N VAL A 39 -1.92 12.49 -16.72
CA VAL A 39 -0.79 12.04 -15.91
C VAL A 39 -0.01 13.25 -15.46
N PRO A 40 0.17 13.47 -14.14
CA PRO A 40 0.87 14.64 -13.63
C PRO A 40 2.36 14.63 -14.05
N GLU A 41 2.96 15.81 -14.18
CA GLU A 41 4.39 15.93 -14.49
C GLU A 41 5.26 15.29 -13.43
N ARG A 42 4.90 15.49 -12.15
CA ARG A 42 5.52 14.85 -11.01
C ARG A 42 4.65 13.68 -10.53
N ILE A 43 5.24 12.53 -10.36
CA ILE A 43 4.55 11.31 -9.95
C ILE A 43 4.84 11.03 -8.48
N ASP A 44 3.79 11.01 -7.65
CA ASP A 44 3.87 10.59 -6.25
C ASP A 44 3.58 9.08 -6.14
N LEU A 45 4.54 8.31 -5.62
CA LEU A 45 4.43 6.86 -5.45
C LEU A 45 4.72 6.43 -4.01
N SER A 46 4.07 5.37 -3.60
CA SER A 46 4.43 4.56 -2.43
C SER A 46 4.82 3.16 -2.89
N ALA A 47 5.46 2.37 -2.03
CA ALA A 47 5.76 0.97 -2.34
C ALA A 47 4.51 0.20 -2.79
N SER A 48 3.37 0.38 -2.09
CA SER A 48 2.10 -0.26 -2.45
C SER A 48 1.52 0.24 -3.78
N ALA A 49 1.78 1.49 -4.17
CA ALA A 49 1.37 2.03 -5.46
C ALA A 49 2.16 1.39 -6.60
N ILE A 50 3.47 1.24 -6.41
CA ILE A 50 4.37 0.57 -7.35
C ILE A 50 3.94 -0.89 -7.54
N GLU A 51 3.75 -1.64 -6.45
CA GLU A 51 3.25 -3.01 -6.50
C GLU A 51 1.88 -3.13 -7.18
N THR A 52 0.99 -2.14 -6.97
CA THR A 52 -0.31 -2.12 -7.65
C THR A 52 -0.14 -1.97 -9.16
N TYR A 53 0.75 -1.09 -9.61
CA TYR A 53 1.03 -0.90 -11.03
C TYR A 53 1.65 -2.18 -11.65
N GLU A 54 2.62 -2.78 -11.00
CA GLU A 54 3.24 -4.03 -11.46
C GLU A 54 2.26 -5.20 -11.57
N ASN A 55 1.36 -5.33 -10.58
CA ASN A 55 0.34 -6.35 -10.57
C ASN A 55 -0.72 -6.11 -11.65
N CYS A 56 -1.19 -4.88 -11.79
CA CYS A 56 -2.17 -4.49 -12.81
C CYS A 56 -2.13 -2.97 -13.06
N PRO A 57 -1.51 -2.52 -14.17
CA PRO A 57 -1.46 -1.11 -14.55
C PRO A 57 -2.85 -0.46 -14.62
N LEU A 58 -3.87 -1.18 -15.12
CA LEU A 58 -5.24 -0.68 -15.16
C LEU A 58 -5.80 -0.43 -13.74
N LYS A 59 -5.57 -1.34 -12.80
CA LYS A 59 -5.99 -1.15 -11.40
C LYS A 59 -5.38 0.10 -10.79
N PHE A 60 -4.10 0.35 -11.07
CA PHE A 60 -3.42 1.57 -10.65
C PHE A 60 -4.10 2.81 -11.24
N ARG A 61 -4.36 2.83 -12.55
CA ARG A 61 -5.05 3.93 -13.23
C ARG A 61 -6.40 4.20 -12.60
N LEU A 62 -7.28 3.19 -12.55
CA LEU A 62 -8.66 3.35 -12.04
C LEU A 62 -8.67 3.93 -10.61
N GLY A 63 -7.78 3.44 -9.73
CA GLY A 63 -7.77 3.88 -8.34
C GLY A 63 -6.99 5.17 -8.08
N ARG A 64 -5.90 5.42 -8.80
CA ARG A 64 -4.96 6.52 -8.48
C ARG A 64 -5.08 7.71 -9.42
N ILE A 65 -5.42 7.48 -10.68
CA ILE A 65 -5.52 8.54 -11.69
C ILE A 65 -6.97 8.94 -11.88
N ASP A 66 -7.83 7.96 -12.15
CA ASP A 66 -9.26 8.19 -12.39
C ASP A 66 -10.03 8.42 -11.06
N GLY A 67 -9.42 8.10 -9.92
CA GLY A 67 -9.97 8.35 -8.59
C GLY A 67 -11.23 7.52 -8.26
N ILE A 68 -11.43 6.40 -8.95
CA ILE A 68 -12.60 5.53 -8.70
C ILE A 68 -12.46 4.88 -7.33
N PRO A 69 -13.39 5.13 -6.38
CA PRO A 69 -13.26 4.61 -5.03
C PRO A 69 -13.40 3.08 -4.99
N GLN A 70 -12.63 2.46 -4.12
CA GLN A 70 -12.83 1.04 -3.80
C GLN A 70 -14.09 0.87 -2.94
N THR A 71 -14.87 -0.18 -3.21
CA THR A 71 -16.27 -0.28 -2.77
C THR A 71 -16.47 -0.59 -1.30
N ALA A 72 -15.50 -1.13 -0.57
CA ALA A 72 -15.66 -1.41 0.86
C ALA A 72 -14.34 -1.32 1.63
N LYS A 73 -14.40 -0.81 2.84
CA LYS A 73 -13.32 -0.99 3.82
C LYS A 73 -13.24 -2.49 4.14
N LYS A 74 -12.13 -3.13 3.75
CA LYS A 74 -11.91 -4.55 4.07
C LYS A 74 -11.65 -4.67 5.58
N PRO A 75 -12.38 -5.52 6.30
CA PRO A 75 -12.20 -5.69 7.74
C PRO A 75 -10.75 -5.98 8.16
N GLU A 76 -10.01 -6.68 7.29
CA GLU A 76 -8.58 -6.97 7.50
C GLU A 76 -7.72 -5.69 7.47
N LEU A 77 -8.07 -4.68 6.66
CA LEU A 77 -7.37 -3.39 6.65
C LEU A 77 -7.69 -2.57 7.88
N VAL A 78 -8.95 -2.55 8.31
CA VAL A 78 -9.38 -1.90 9.57
C VAL A 78 -8.60 -2.49 10.74
N PHE A 79 -8.59 -3.81 10.84
CA PHE A 79 -7.85 -4.53 11.86
C PHE A 79 -6.35 -4.22 11.81
N GLY A 80 -5.74 -4.28 10.62
CA GLY A 80 -4.33 -3.95 10.44
C GLY A 80 -4.00 -2.55 10.96
N ASN A 81 -4.79 -1.56 10.57
CA ASN A 81 -4.60 -0.17 11.00
C ASN A 81 -4.70 -0.01 12.53
N ILE A 82 -5.68 -0.68 13.18
CA ILE A 82 -5.80 -0.66 14.64
C ILE A 82 -4.52 -1.20 15.29
N ILE A 83 -4.03 -2.35 14.83
CA ILE A 83 -2.83 -2.97 15.38
C ILE A 83 -1.58 -2.09 15.19
N HIS A 84 -1.41 -1.46 14.01
CA HIS A 84 -0.29 -0.54 13.77
C HIS A 84 -0.35 0.66 14.73
N VAL A 85 -1.51 1.29 14.91
CA VAL A 85 -1.67 2.40 15.87
C VAL A 85 -1.38 1.97 17.30
N VAL A 86 -1.84 0.79 17.71
CA VAL A 86 -1.54 0.24 19.05
C VAL A 86 -0.05 0.06 19.23
N LEU A 87 0.66 -0.54 18.27
CA LEU A 87 2.10 -0.76 18.35
C LEU A 87 2.89 0.55 18.29
N GLN A 88 2.47 1.51 17.47
CA GLN A 88 3.03 2.86 17.45
C GLN A 88 2.97 3.50 18.84
N ARG A 89 1.76 3.58 19.44
CA ARG A 89 1.53 4.16 20.76
C ARG A 89 2.21 3.37 21.88
N PHE A 90 2.34 2.06 21.71
CA PHE A 90 3.02 1.20 22.68
C PHE A 90 4.51 1.51 22.77
N HIS A 91 5.15 1.84 21.65
CA HIS A 91 6.57 2.18 21.56
C HIS A 91 6.86 3.68 21.65
N GLU A 92 5.89 4.52 22.06
CA GLU A 92 6.18 5.92 22.33
C GLU A 92 7.29 6.07 23.38
N PRO A 93 8.24 7.04 23.19
CA PRO A 93 9.31 7.27 24.13
C PRO A 93 8.80 7.51 25.56
N GLU A 94 9.62 7.10 26.55
CA GLU A 94 9.36 7.31 27.99
C GLU A 94 8.11 6.62 28.54
N LYS A 95 7.49 5.72 27.78
CA LYS A 95 6.33 4.94 28.25
C LYS A 95 6.73 3.54 28.68
N GLU A 96 6.10 3.06 29.72
CA GLU A 96 6.35 1.70 30.20
C GLU A 96 5.86 0.65 29.18
N LEU A 97 6.69 -0.34 28.92
CA LEU A 97 6.33 -1.49 28.09
C LEU A 97 5.74 -2.58 28.97
N THR A 98 4.43 -2.51 29.23
CA THR A 98 3.71 -3.50 30.04
C THR A 98 2.57 -4.17 29.24
N LYS A 99 2.26 -5.40 29.62
CA LYS A 99 1.14 -6.17 29.01
C LYS A 99 -0.20 -5.46 29.17
N ASP A 100 -0.45 -4.93 30.37
CA ASP A 100 -1.69 -4.20 30.64
C ASP A 100 -1.82 -2.95 29.79
N ARG A 101 -0.71 -2.26 29.53
CA ARG A 101 -0.71 -1.07 28.66
C ARG A 101 -1.02 -1.41 27.21
N ILE A 102 -0.41 -2.44 26.62
CA ILE A 102 -0.66 -2.78 25.22
C ILE A 102 -2.11 -3.24 25.00
N LEU A 103 -2.69 -3.98 25.94
CA LEU A 103 -4.08 -4.40 25.87
C LEU A 103 -5.06 -3.24 26.10
N ARG A 104 -4.75 -2.31 27.01
CA ARG A 104 -5.55 -1.10 27.18
C ARG A 104 -5.52 -0.22 25.91
N LEU A 105 -4.36 -0.07 25.25
CA LEU A 105 -4.26 0.64 23.98
C LEU A 105 -5.13 -0.01 22.91
N LEU A 106 -5.21 -1.33 22.85
CA LEU A 106 -6.13 -2.02 21.95
C LEU A 106 -7.59 -1.64 22.21
N ASP A 107 -8.00 -1.59 23.48
CA ASP A 107 -9.37 -1.20 23.85
C ASP A 107 -9.66 0.28 23.48
N GLU A 108 -8.69 1.18 23.67
CA GLU A 108 -8.80 2.60 23.33
C GLU A 108 -8.93 2.83 21.82
N GLU A 109 -8.14 2.12 21.00
CA GLU A 109 -8.14 2.25 19.56
C GLU A 109 -9.26 1.47 18.87
N TRP A 110 -9.94 0.59 19.61
CA TRP A 110 -11.00 -0.24 19.04
C TRP A 110 -12.27 0.56 18.79
N LYS A 111 -12.54 0.85 17.51
CA LYS A 111 -13.74 1.56 17.08
C LYS A 111 -14.86 0.58 16.77
N LYS A 112 -15.90 0.58 17.59
CA LYS A 112 -17.09 -0.24 17.35
C LYS A 112 -17.80 0.19 16.06
N GLY A 113 -18.30 -0.82 15.30
CA GLY A 113 -19.11 -0.59 14.11
C GLY A 113 -18.31 -0.31 12.83
N GLU A 114 -16.99 -0.44 12.82
CA GLU A 114 -16.19 -0.42 11.60
C GLU A 114 -16.11 -1.80 10.90
N PHE A 115 -16.66 -2.83 11.50
CA PHE A 115 -16.74 -4.19 10.96
C PHE A 115 -18.18 -4.50 10.52
N ASP A 116 -18.34 -5.21 9.40
CA ASP A 116 -19.65 -5.48 8.79
C ASP A 116 -20.62 -6.25 9.71
N TYR A 117 -20.08 -7.08 10.63
CA TYR A 117 -20.87 -7.91 11.54
C TYR A 117 -20.24 -7.97 12.94
N VAL A 118 -21.08 -7.90 13.98
CA VAL A 118 -20.66 -7.96 15.39
C VAL A 118 -19.84 -9.21 15.71
N VAL A 119 -20.26 -10.38 15.23
CA VAL A 119 -19.52 -11.65 15.45
C VAL A 119 -18.13 -11.63 14.81
N ARG A 120 -17.98 -10.93 13.69
CA ARG A 120 -16.69 -10.77 13.02
C ARG A 120 -15.80 -9.79 13.78
N GLU A 121 -16.39 -8.73 14.29
CA GLU A 121 -15.73 -7.74 15.16
C GLU A 121 -15.15 -8.40 16.42
N GLU A 122 -15.96 -9.21 17.14
CA GLU A 122 -15.51 -9.94 18.32
C GLU A 122 -14.30 -10.86 18.02
N LYS A 123 -14.37 -11.62 16.94
CA LYS A 123 -13.26 -12.49 16.51
C LYS A 123 -11.98 -11.72 16.20
N PHE A 124 -12.09 -10.55 15.55
CA PHE A 124 -10.91 -9.71 15.28
C PHE A 124 -10.36 -9.13 16.58
N LYS A 125 -11.20 -8.77 17.53
CA LYS A 125 -10.78 -8.27 18.83
C LYS A 125 -10.05 -9.35 19.65
N GLU A 126 -10.59 -10.55 19.74
CA GLU A 126 -9.93 -11.70 20.36
C GLU A 126 -8.57 -11.98 19.70
N GLN A 127 -8.53 -11.96 18.38
CA GLN A 127 -7.26 -12.11 17.65
C GLN A 127 -6.27 -10.98 17.95
N GLY A 128 -6.74 -9.73 18.10
CA GLY A 128 -5.91 -8.60 18.50
C GLY A 128 -5.27 -8.81 19.87
N ILE A 129 -6.06 -9.28 20.85
CA ILE A 129 -5.57 -9.63 22.19
C ILE A 129 -4.49 -10.70 22.12
N ASP A 130 -4.73 -11.77 21.36
CA ASP A 130 -3.80 -12.89 21.22
C ASP A 130 -2.46 -12.45 20.61
N ILE A 131 -2.47 -11.79 19.45
CA ILE A 131 -1.24 -11.36 18.78
C ILE A 131 -0.47 -10.33 19.57
N LEU A 132 -1.13 -9.37 20.24
CA LEU A 132 -0.45 -8.36 21.04
C LEU A 132 0.11 -8.94 22.34
N THR A 133 -0.56 -9.94 22.92
CA THR A 133 -0.03 -10.69 24.04
C THR A 133 1.26 -11.42 23.66
N ARG A 134 1.24 -12.19 22.58
CA ARG A 134 2.44 -12.89 22.07
C ARG A 134 3.56 -11.93 21.71
N TYR A 135 3.22 -10.81 21.07
CA TYR A 135 4.18 -9.76 20.74
C TYR A 135 4.86 -9.24 22.00
N TYR A 136 4.10 -8.89 23.04
CA TYR A 136 4.63 -8.45 24.33
C TYR A 136 5.54 -9.51 24.97
N ASP A 137 5.06 -10.75 25.05
CA ASP A 137 5.83 -11.84 25.66
C ASP A 137 7.19 -12.05 24.96
N MET A 138 7.25 -11.81 23.63
CA MET A 138 8.47 -11.92 22.85
C MET A 138 9.49 -10.81 23.13
N ILE A 139 9.02 -9.58 23.33
CA ILE A 139 9.91 -8.43 23.54
C ILE A 139 10.18 -8.12 25.02
N SER A 140 9.47 -8.74 25.96
CA SER A 140 9.51 -8.40 27.39
C SER A 140 10.88 -8.64 28.03
N ASN A 141 11.61 -9.67 27.58
CA ASN A 141 12.93 -10.02 28.10
C ASN A 141 14.08 -9.21 27.49
N ASP A 142 13.89 -8.75 26.24
CA ASP A 142 14.86 -7.95 25.50
C ASP A 142 14.12 -6.87 24.70
N PRO A 143 13.69 -5.78 25.38
CA PRO A 143 12.91 -4.74 24.74
C PRO A 143 13.74 -3.97 23.71
N PRO A 144 13.15 -3.65 22.54
CA PRO A 144 13.85 -2.91 21.51
C PRO A 144 14.17 -1.48 21.96
N ASN A 145 15.33 -0.99 21.55
CA ASN A 145 15.71 0.41 21.75
C ASN A 145 15.15 1.25 20.61
N VAL A 146 13.89 1.64 20.74
CA VAL A 146 13.14 2.32 19.67
C VAL A 146 13.56 3.77 19.53
N LEU A 147 14.02 4.16 18.34
CA LEU A 147 14.36 5.55 18.00
C LEU A 147 13.13 6.30 17.44
N LYS A 148 12.39 5.66 16.55
CA LYS A 148 11.25 6.24 15.85
C LYS A 148 10.14 5.23 15.64
N THR A 149 8.89 5.72 15.67
CA THR A 149 7.71 4.98 15.25
C THR A 149 6.95 5.80 14.22
N GLU A 150 6.38 5.14 13.20
CA GLU A 150 5.63 5.81 12.12
C GLU A 150 6.39 6.99 11.50
N GLU A 151 7.70 6.78 11.26
CA GLU A 151 8.56 7.80 10.66
C GLU A 151 8.13 8.07 9.22
N LYS A 152 7.43 9.18 9.02
CA LYS A 152 6.96 9.61 7.70
C LYS A 152 8.11 10.18 6.90
N PHE A 153 8.18 9.76 5.63
CA PHE A 153 9.22 10.21 4.74
C PHE A 153 8.69 10.61 3.36
N ALA A 154 9.46 11.47 2.71
CA ALA A 154 9.36 11.74 1.29
C ALA A 154 10.77 12.03 0.75
N PHE A 155 11.11 11.42 -0.39
CA PHE A 155 12.34 11.71 -1.10
C PHE A 155 12.13 11.62 -2.60
N ASP A 156 13.05 12.20 -3.38
CA ASP A 156 12.91 12.33 -4.81
C ASP A 156 13.88 11.41 -5.57
N ILE A 157 13.37 10.80 -6.63
CA ILE A 157 14.15 10.12 -7.66
C ILE A 157 13.85 10.82 -8.98
N GLY A 158 14.60 11.88 -9.30
CA GLY A 158 14.29 12.74 -10.45
C GLY A 158 12.89 13.36 -10.34
N PRO A 159 11.98 13.14 -11.32
CA PRO A 159 10.62 13.68 -11.29
C PRO A 159 9.64 12.85 -10.43
N ILE A 160 10.13 11.85 -9.70
CA ILE A 160 9.32 10.93 -8.91
C ILE A 160 9.50 11.29 -7.44
N THR A 161 8.41 11.48 -6.69
CA THR A 161 8.44 11.57 -5.24
C THR A 161 7.99 10.26 -4.63
N ILE A 162 8.83 9.65 -3.81
CA ILE A 162 8.49 8.45 -3.06
C ILE A 162 8.07 8.85 -1.65
N ARG A 163 6.91 8.34 -1.20
CA ARG A 163 6.35 8.63 0.13
C ARG A 163 6.02 7.35 0.86
N GLY A 164 6.17 7.40 2.17
CA GLY A 164 5.80 6.29 3.04
C GLY A 164 5.90 6.65 4.52
N ALA A 165 5.74 5.63 5.34
CA ALA A 165 6.02 5.68 6.76
C ALA A 165 6.70 4.37 7.16
N ILE A 166 7.72 4.45 8.01
CA ILE A 166 8.42 3.29 8.57
C ILE A 166 7.79 3.02 9.93
N ASP A 167 7.24 1.82 10.12
CA ASP A 167 6.51 1.48 11.35
C ASP A 167 7.39 1.64 12.60
N ARG A 168 8.64 1.13 12.56
CA ARG A 168 9.59 1.27 13.66
C ARG A 168 11.04 1.24 13.20
N ILE A 169 11.85 2.11 13.79
CA ILE A 169 13.31 2.15 13.64
C ILE A 169 13.92 1.97 15.03
N ASP A 170 14.79 0.95 15.18
CA ASP A 170 15.47 0.64 16.43
C ASP A 170 16.96 0.99 16.32
N SER A 171 17.53 1.44 17.45
CA SER A 171 18.98 1.64 17.59
C SER A 171 19.65 0.37 18.07
N THR A 172 20.80 0.08 17.50
CA THR A 172 21.74 -0.93 18.00
C THR A 172 23.12 -0.31 18.16
N PRO A 173 24.07 -0.96 18.85
CA PRO A 173 25.44 -0.43 18.96
C PRO A 173 26.13 -0.19 17.62
N ASP A 174 25.76 -0.96 16.58
CA ASP A 174 26.44 -0.96 15.29
C ASP A 174 25.67 -0.18 14.21
N GLY A 175 24.49 0.36 14.53
CA GLY A 175 23.66 1.12 13.58
C GLY A 175 22.17 1.01 13.87
N VAL A 176 21.33 1.09 12.84
CA VAL A 176 19.87 1.03 12.97
C VAL A 176 19.28 -0.20 12.29
N THR A 177 18.11 -0.63 12.77
CA THR A 177 17.32 -1.68 12.14
C THR A 177 15.91 -1.18 11.89
N ILE A 178 15.28 -1.71 10.84
CA ILE A 178 13.89 -1.39 10.47
C ILE A 178 13.00 -2.57 10.81
N MET A 179 11.82 -2.27 11.35
CA MET A 179 10.76 -3.24 11.58
C MET A 179 9.46 -2.75 10.94
N ASP A 180 8.84 -3.61 10.14
CA ASP A 180 7.53 -3.40 9.52
C ASP A 180 6.57 -4.51 9.96
N TYR A 181 5.43 -4.14 10.53
CA TYR A 181 4.47 -5.08 11.08
C TYR A 181 3.49 -5.57 10.03
N LYS A 182 3.23 -6.86 10.04
CA LYS A 182 2.29 -7.51 9.10
C LYS A 182 1.23 -8.30 9.86
N THR A 183 -0.04 -7.95 9.61
CA THR A 183 -1.21 -8.68 10.12
C THR A 183 -1.73 -9.73 9.13
N SER A 184 -1.04 -9.95 8.01
CA SER A 184 -1.37 -10.99 7.03
C SER A 184 -1.08 -12.39 7.59
N LYS A 185 -1.86 -13.38 7.13
CA LYS A 185 -1.68 -14.79 7.54
C LYS A 185 -0.52 -15.48 6.84
N THR A 186 -0.14 -15.00 5.66
CA THR A 186 0.88 -15.65 4.83
C THR A 186 2.16 -14.85 4.89
N PRO A 187 3.24 -15.40 5.47
CA PRO A 187 4.53 -14.75 5.48
C PRO A 187 5.11 -14.62 4.07
N SER A 188 5.81 -13.51 3.83
CA SER A 188 6.57 -13.24 2.60
C SER A 188 8.05 -13.06 2.91
N SER A 189 8.90 -13.08 1.87
CA SER A 189 10.33 -12.88 2.01
C SER A 189 10.69 -11.41 2.21
N ALA A 190 11.51 -11.10 3.21
CA ALA A 190 12.06 -9.76 3.40
C ALA A 190 12.98 -9.35 2.23
N LYS A 191 13.74 -10.30 1.66
CA LYS A 191 14.69 -10.05 0.56
C LYS A 191 14.03 -9.45 -0.69
N SER A 192 12.82 -9.89 -1.01
CA SER A 192 12.08 -9.43 -2.20
C SER A 192 10.99 -8.42 -1.86
N ASN A 193 10.97 -7.89 -0.65
CA ASN A 193 9.96 -6.94 -0.23
C ASN A 193 10.32 -5.51 -0.66
N LEU A 194 9.54 -4.94 -1.56
CA LEU A 194 9.77 -3.61 -2.10
C LEU A 194 9.69 -2.52 -1.03
N GLN A 195 8.78 -2.65 -0.08
CA GLN A 195 8.59 -1.67 0.99
C GLN A 195 9.84 -1.55 1.86
N LEU A 196 10.45 -2.67 2.25
CA LEU A 196 11.70 -2.67 3.02
C LEU A 196 12.87 -2.10 2.22
N ALA A 197 12.95 -2.39 0.91
CA ALA A 197 13.96 -1.80 0.04
C ALA A 197 13.81 -0.27 -0.07
N VAL A 198 12.57 0.22 -0.21
CA VAL A 198 12.27 1.67 -0.22
C VAL A 198 12.62 2.34 1.11
N TYR A 199 12.34 1.69 2.23
CA TYR A 199 12.73 2.18 3.56
C TYR A 199 14.25 2.29 3.71
N SER A 200 14.96 1.25 3.27
CA SER A 200 16.43 1.24 3.29
C SER A 200 17.01 2.32 2.38
N MET A 201 16.41 2.54 1.21
CA MET A 201 16.79 3.63 0.29
C MET A 201 16.58 5.01 0.91
N TYR A 202 15.50 5.20 1.66
CA TYR A 202 15.26 6.45 2.38
C TYR A 202 16.35 6.72 3.40
N LEU A 203 16.67 5.74 4.26
CA LEU A 203 17.72 5.90 5.30
C LEU A 203 19.09 6.12 4.69
N GLU A 204 19.43 5.45 3.58
CA GLU A 204 20.71 5.63 2.88
C GLU A 204 20.95 7.08 2.44
N GLN A 205 19.88 7.82 2.11
CA GLN A 205 19.96 9.20 1.63
C GLN A 205 19.93 10.25 2.75
N LEU A 206 19.64 9.85 3.99
CA LEU A 206 19.57 10.79 5.09
C LEU A 206 20.97 11.30 5.48
N ASP A 207 21.11 12.61 5.54
CA ASP A 207 22.25 13.28 6.16
C ASP A 207 21.98 13.44 7.68
N ASP A 208 21.88 12.31 8.37
CA ASP A 208 21.63 12.24 9.81
C ASP A 208 22.63 11.28 10.46
N SER A 209 23.33 11.75 11.47
CA SER A 209 24.40 10.97 12.12
C SER A 209 23.90 9.74 12.89
N LYS A 210 22.60 9.66 13.18
CA LYS A 210 21.99 8.55 13.93
C LYS A 210 21.18 7.59 13.05
N LEU A 211 20.52 8.13 12.03
CA LEU A 211 19.60 7.38 11.18
C LEU A 211 20.16 7.12 9.77
N GLY A 212 21.09 7.97 9.31
CA GLY A 212 21.60 7.93 7.94
C GLY A 212 22.46 6.71 7.66
N GLY A 213 22.37 6.22 6.45
CA GLY A 213 23.06 5.03 5.95
C GLY A 213 22.15 3.82 5.80
N LEU A 214 22.67 2.77 5.16
CA LEU A 214 21.91 1.53 5.03
C LEU A 214 21.66 0.90 6.41
N PRO A 215 20.42 0.46 6.71
CA PRO A 215 20.12 -0.22 7.95
C PRO A 215 20.84 -1.57 8.02
N LEU A 216 21.27 -1.98 9.21
CA LEU A 216 21.88 -3.29 9.43
C LEU A 216 20.97 -4.43 9.00
N SER A 217 19.68 -4.26 9.23
CA SER A 217 18.65 -5.14 8.71
C SER A 217 17.31 -4.43 8.57
N ALA A 218 16.50 -4.86 7.60
CA ALA A 218 15.12 -4.48 7.46
C ALA A 218 14.25 -5.75 7.58
N SER A 219 13.25 -5.70 8.43
CA SER A 219 12.51 -6.88 8.89
C SER A 219 11.01 -6.74 8.73
N LEU A 220 10.36 -7.83 8.33
CA LEU A 220 8.92 -8.02 8.40
C LEU A 220 8.59 -8.78 9.68
N TYR A 221 7.71 -8.25 10.52
CA TYR A 221 7.17 -8.95 11.69
C TYR A 221 5.75 -9.44 11.41
N PHE A 222 5.59 -10.73 11.16
CA PHE A 222 4.30 -11.36 10.93
C PHE A 222 3.64 -11.70 12.28
N LEU A 223 2.78 -10.81 12.74
CA LEU A 223 2.16 -10.88 14.07
C LEU A 223 1.27 -12.12 14.29
N ARG A 224 0.86 -12.80 13.22
CA ARG A 224 0.07 -14.05 13.27
C ARG A 224 0.92 -15.32 13.18
N GLU A 225 2.21 -15.19 12.94
CA GLU A 225 3.14 -16.30 12.85
C GLU A 225 3.72 -16.59 14.23
N GLU A 226 3.72 -17.87 14.64
CA GLU A 226 4.15 -18.27 16.00
C GLU A 226 5.61 -18.74 16.04
N GLU A 227 6.01 -19.56 15.07
CA GLU A 227 7.32 -20.20 15.10
C GLU A 227 8.46 -19.25 14.67
N ARG A 228 8.23 -18.52 13.60
CA ARG A 228 9.26 -17.65 12.99
C ARG A 228 8.63 -16.31 12.55
N PRO A 229 8.19 -15.47 13.49
CA PRO A 229 7.45 -14.25 13.14
C PRO A 229 8.30 -13.21 12.40
N VAL A 230 9.61 -13.18 12.61
CA VAL A 230 10.49 -12.19 11.99
C VAL A 230 11.20 -12.76 10.77
N ARG A 231 11.17 -12.00 9.68
CA ARG A 231 11.93 -12.26 8.45
C ARG A 231 12.77 -11.02 8.16
N SER A 232 14.09 -11.17 8.18
CA SER A 232 15.04 -10.07 8.02
C SER A 232 15.86 -10.19 6.75
N HIS A 233 16.27 -9.06 6.21
CA HIS A 233 17.24 -8.95 5.12
C HIS A 233 18.08 -7.69 5.29
N SER A 234 19.39 -7.78 4.97
CA SER A 234 20.28 -6.64 4.87
C SER A 234 20.46 -6.28 3.41
N PHE A 235 19.92 -5.16 2.99
CA PHE A 235 20.01 -4.70 1.60
C PHE A 235 21.42 -4.17 1.32
N THR A 236 21.94 -4.51 0.14
CA THR A 236 23.18 -3.95 -0.37
C THR A 236 22.89 -2.73 -1.26
N THR A 237 23.90 -1.87 -1.46
CA THR A 237 23.81 -0.73 -2.37
C THR A 237 23.37 -1.15 -3.79
N ASP A 238 23.84 -2.31 -4.27
CA ASP A 238 23.43 -2.84 -5.58
C ASP A 238 21.93 -3.14 -5.63
N GLN A 239 21.39 -3.81 -4.60
CA GLN A 239 19.95 -4.11 -4.50
C GLN A 239 19.10 -2.83 -4.39
N ILE A 240 19.61 -1.80 -3.71
CA ILE A 240 18.98 -0.48 -3.68
C ILE A 240 19.00 0.16 -5.06
N GLY A 241 20.11 0.04 -5.79
CA GLY A 241 20.23 0.48 -7.19
C GLY A 241 19.21 -0.19 -8.12
N GLU A 242 19.09 -1.52 -8.06
CA GLU A 242 18.09 -2.29 -8.81
C GLU A 242 16.65 -1.84 -8.47
N THR A 243 16.38 -1.60 -7.18
CA THR A 243 15.07 -1.08 -6.74
C THR A 243 14.77 0.30 -7.31
N LYS A 244 15.78 1.18 -7.36
CA LYS A 244 15.68 2.51 -7.94
C LYS A 244 15.36 2.45 -9.44
N GLU A 245 16.05 1.59 -10.18
CA GLU A 245 15.80 1.38 -11.61
C GLU A 245 14.37 0.89 -11.86
N LYS A 246 13.90 -0.07 -11.07
CA LYS A 246 12.53 -0.57 -11.10
C LYS A 246 11.49 0.54 -10.87
N ILE A 247 11.72 1.42 -9.90
CA ILE A 247 10.83 2.57 -9.63
C ILE A 247 10.79 3.51 -10.83
N ILE A 248 11.95 3.79 -11.44
CA ILE A 248 12.05 4.63 -12.64
C ILE A 248 11.28 4.02 -13.81
N GLU A 249 11.39 2.70 -14.02
CA GLU A 249 10.67 1.99 -15.09
C GLU A 249 9.15 2.05 -14.89
N VAL A 250 8.66 1.80 -13.67
CA VAL A 250 7.23 1.95 -13.33
C VAL A 250 6.75 3.37 -13.62
N ALA A 251 7.48 4.38 -13.19
CA ALA A 251 7.13 5.78 -13.46
C ALA A 251 7.14 6.12 -14.94
N ALA A 252 8.10 5.58 -15.71
CA ALA A 252 8.15 5.73 -17.16
C ALA A 252 6.92 5.09 -17.84
N GLY A 253 6.50 3.89 -17.41
CA GLY A 253 5.29 3.24 -17.90
C GLY A 253 4.02 4.07 -17.61
N ILE A 254 3.92 4.64 -16.40
CA ILE A 254 2.82 5.56 -16.03
C ILE A 254 2.83 6.80 -16.95
N LYS A 255 3.99 7.37 -17.21
CA LYS A 255 4.15 8.53 -18.12
C LYS A 255 3.76 8.22 -19.56
N ARG A 256 4.07 7.00 -20.03
CA ARG A 256 3.66 6.54 -21.36
C ARG A 256 2.20 6.09 -21.41
N LYS A 257 1.46 6.22 -20.29
CA LYS A 257 0.04 5.81 -20.18
C LYS A 257 -0.18 4.31 -20.44
N GLU A 258 0.77 3.48 -20.07
CA GLU A 258 0.70 2.02 -20.20
C GLU A 258 -0.22 1.44 -19.12
N PHE A 259 -1.54 1.50 -19.33
CA PHE A 259 -2.55 1.09 -18.34
C PHE A 259 -3.37 -0.14 -18.79
N HIS A 260 -2.70 -1.14 -19.32
CA HIS A 260 -3.35 -2.37 -19.73
C HIS A 260 -3.82 -3.23 -18.54
N ALA A 261 -4.90 -3.97 -18.73
CA ALA A 261 -5.34 -4.96 -17.77
C ALA A 261 -4.38 -6.15 -17.73
N LYS A 262 -3.94 -6.52 -16.54
CA LYS A 262 -3.12 -7.71 -16.32
C LYS A 262 -3.87 -8.66 -15.40
N THR A 263 -4.26 -9.84 -15.92
CA THR A 263 -5.03 -10.82 -15.16
C THR A 263 -4.13 -11.71 -14.30
N GLY A 264 -4.61 -12.09 -13.10
CA GLY A 264 -3.88 -12.95 -12.18
C GLY A 264 -4.67 -13.22 -10.91
N LYS A 265 -4.06 -13.85 -9.92
CA LYS A 265 -4.70 -14.15 -8.63
C LYS A 265 -5.24 -12.91 -7.91
N HIS A 266 -4.60 -11.75 -8.10
CA HIS A 266 -5.06 -10.48 -7.54
C HIS A 266 -6.45 -10.04 -8.04
N CYS A 267 -6.94 -10.60 -9.15
CA CYS A 267 -8.27 -10.32 -9.67
C CYS A 267 -9.40 -10.88 -8.79
N ASP A 268 -9.13 -11.88 -7.96
CA ASP A 268 -10.14 -12.47 -7.08
C ASP A 268 -10.60 -11.49 -5.99
N TRP A 269 -9.75 -10.50 -5.68
CA TRP A 269 -10.01 -9.46 -4.69
C TRP A 269 -10.02 -8.05 -5.28
N CYS A 270 -10.17 -7.94 -6.61
CA CYS A 270 -10.16 -6.65 -7.29
C CYS A 270 -11.55 -6.03 -7.31
N ASP A 271 -11.70 -4.87 -6.69
CA ASP A 271 -12.98 -4.14 -6.64
C ASP A 271 -13.47 -3.69 -8.03
N TYR A 272 -12.54 -3.52 -8.99
CA TYR A 272 -12.86 -3.10 -10.36
C TYR A 272 -13.17 -4.25 -11.31
N LYS A 273 -13.08 -5.50 -10.88
CA LYS A 273 -13.23 -6.69 -11.73
C LYS A 273 -14.53 -6.70 -12.53
N ASN A 274 -15.64 -6.39 -11.85
CA ASN A 274 -16.99 -6.41 -12.45
C ASN A 274 -17.54 -5.00 -12.69
N LEU A 275 -16.74 -3.96 -12.45
CA LEU A 275 -17.18 -2.58 -12.56
C LEU A 275 -16.64 -1.90 -13.82
N ALA A 276 -15.34 -2.03 -14.09
CA ALA A 276 -14.66 -1.27 -15.14
C ALA A 276 -13.48 -2.03 -15.78
N CYS A 277 -13.38 -3.36 -15.61
CA CYS A 277 -12.24 -4.13 -16.12
C CYS A 277 -12.62 -4.82 -17.45
N PRO A 278 -12.07 -4.39 -18.60
CA PRO A 278 -12.39 -4.94 -19.91
C PRO A 278 -11.99 -6.42 -20.05
N ALA A 279 -11.06 -6.92 -19.23
CA ALA A 279 -10.67 -8.32 -19.27
C ALA A 279 -11.77 -9.28 -18.75
N TRP A 280 -12.84 -8.77 -18.12
CA TRP A 280 -13.95 -9.56 -17.56
C TRP A 280 -15.30 -9.27 -18.20
N GLU A 281 -15.42 -8.25 -19.04
CA GLU A 281 -16.66 -7.92 -19.79
C GLU A 281 -16.93 -8.92 -20.93
N GLN A 282 -15.99 -9.78 -21.27
CA GLN A 282 -16.07 -10.71 -22.40
C GLN A 282 -16.44 -12.16 -22.00
N LYS A 283 -17.04 -12.36 -20.81
CA LYS A 283 -17.46 -13.70 -20.39
C LYS A 283 -18.95 -13.80 -20.13
#